data_6198ac132e7ccddfbe5336c54a8db0cb
#
_entry.id   6198ac132e7ccddfbe5336c54a8db0cb
#
_cell.length_a   1.000
_cell.length_b   1.000
_cell.length_c   1.000
_cell.angle_alpha   90.00
_cell.angle_beta   90.00
_cell.angle_gamma   90.00
#
_symmetry.space_group_name_H-M   'P 1'
#
loop_
_entity.id
_entity.type
_entity.pdbx_description
1 polymer ?
#
loop_
_entity_poly.entity_id
_entity_poly.type
_entity_poly.pdbx_seq_one_letter_code
_entity_poly.pdbx_strand_id
1 'polypeptide(L)'
;NNKVISIDKIQNVTSNFFSINLQEMLSQRRSRPLARPRQIAMYLAKKLTTRSLPEIGRKFANRDHTTVIHAVKTIEKLSQENSLMKKNIEEITSIILSD
;
A
#
# COMPACT_ATOMS: atom_id res chain seq x y z
N ASN A 1 20.45 6.46 11.53
CA ASN A 1 19.18 7.14 11.79
C ASN A 1 17.99 6.24 11.52
N ASN A 2 17.29 5.93 12.56
CA ASN A 2 16.12 5.06 12.46
C ASN A 2 14.90 5.90 12.18
N LYS A 3 14.53 6.01 10.91
CA LYS A 3 13.29 6.67 10.56
C LYS A 3 12.15 5.68 10.75
N VAL A 4 11.16 6.10 11.50
CA VAL A 4 9.94 5.33 11.64
C VAL A 4 9.02 5.71 10.47
N ILE A 5 8.72 4.73 9.63
CA ILE A 5 7.84 4.96 8.49
C ILE A 5 6.41 4.78 8.97
N SER A 6 5.58 5.80 8.74
CA SER A 6 4.17 5.72 9.14
C SER A 6 3.32 5.18 8.00
N ILE A 7 2.22 4.55 8.35
CA ILE A 7 1.26 4.09 7.35
C ILE A 7 0.70 5.29 6.60
N ASP A 8 0.49 6.41 7.30
CA ASP A 8 -0.01 7.63 6.66
C ASP A 8 0.89 8.08 5.53
N LYS A 9 2.20 8.06 5.74
CA LYS A 9 3.14 8.44 4.67
C LYS A 9 3.05 7.48 3.49
N ILE A 10 2.96 6.18 3.76
CA ILE A 10 2.82 5.18 2.70
C ILE A 10 1.57 5.45 1.87
N GLN A 11 0.45 5.74 2.54
CA GLN A 11 -0.80 6.03 1.87
C GLN A 11 -0.70 7.29 1.01
N ASN A 12 -0.10 8.34 1.55
CA ASN A 12 0.06 9.59 0.81
C ASN A 12 0.95 9.43 -0.43
N VAL A 13 2.09 8.80 -0.26
CA VAL A 13 3.02 8.60 -1.38
C VAL A 13 2.38 7.73 -2.46
N THR A 14 1.70 6.65 -2.05
CA THR A 14 1.09 5.74 -3.01
C THR A 14 -0.02 6.43 -3.80
N SER A 15 -0.90 7.18 -3.11
CA SER A 15 -1.98 7.87 -3.80
C SER A 15 -1.43 8.91 -4.77
N ASN A 16 -0.39 9.65 -4.38
CA ASN A 16 0.23 10.63 -5.24
C ASN A 16 0.90 9.98 -6.46
N PHE A 17 1.56 8.86 -6.24
CA PHE A 17 2.23 8.15 -7.33
C PHE A 17 1.25 7.76 -8.43
N PHE A 18 0.05 7.33 -8.05
CA PHE A 18 -0.97 6.92 -9.01
C PHE A 18 -1.93 8.05 -9.37
N SER A 19 -1.69 9.27 -8.89
CA SER A 19 -2.51 10.44 -9.17
C SER A 19 -3.99 10.22 -8.83
N ILE A 20 -4.23 9.59 -7.68
CA ILE A 20 -5.60 9.37 -7.20
C ILE A 20 -5.80 10.10 -5.89
N ASN A 21 -7.06 10.35 -5.57
CA ASN A 21 -7.42 11.03 -4.34
C ASN A 21 -7.21 10.09 -3.14
N LEU A 22 -6.52 10.57 -2.12
CA LEU A 22 -6.22 9.76 -0.95
C LEU A 22 -7.48 9.23 -0.28
N GLN A 23 -8.47 10.09 -0.09
CA GLN A 23 -9.69 9.67 0.59
C GLN A 23 -10.46 8.64 -0.21
N GLU A 24 -10.44 8.75 -1.54
CA GLU A 24 -11.06 7.74 -2.38
C GLU A 24 -10.31 6.41 -2.29
N MET A 25 -8.98 6.47 -2.28
CA MET A 25 -8.19 5.25 -2.11
C MET A 25 -8.53 4.54 -0.80
N LEU A 26 -8.76 5.32 0.27
CA LEU A 26 -9.08 4.77 1.59
C LEU A 26 -10.56 4.44 1.75
N SER A 27 -11.40 4.79 0.77
CA SER A 27 -12.84 4.56 0.87
C SER A 27 -13.19 3.09 0.69
N GLN A 28 -14.49 2.78 0.82
CA GLN A 28 -14.99 1.41 0.62
C GLN A 28 -15.20 1.07 -0.85
N ARG A 29 -14.92 2.02 -1.76
CA ARG A 29 -15.11 1.77 -3.19
C ARG A 29 -14.21 0.65 -3.69
N ARG A 30 -14.76 -0.14 -4.60
CA ARG A 30 -14.04 -1.29 -5.18
C ARG A 30 -13.67 -1.09 -6.65
N SER A 31 -13.71 0.15 -7.13
CA SER A 31 -13.35 0.41 -8.52
C SER A 31 -11.87 0.10 -8.77
N ARG A 32 -11.56 -0.36 -9.99
CA ARG A 32 -10.21 -0.78 -10.32
C ARG A 32 -9.15 0.30 -10.13
N PRO A 33 -9.40 1.55 -10.52
CA PRO A 33 -8.38 2.58 -10.32
C PRO A 33 -8.00 2.79 -8.87
N LEU A 34 -8.87 2.41 -7.93
CA LEU A 34 -8.60 2.56 -6.50
C LEU A 34 -8.12 1.27 -5.84
N ALA A 35 -8.58 0.13 -6.35
CA ALA A 35 -8.32 -1.16 -5.71
C ALA A 35 -6.84 -1.54 -5.75
N ARG A 36 -6.21 -1.41 -6.91
CA ARG A 36 -4.81 -1.82 -7.05
C ARG A 36 -3.86 -0.93 -6.25
N PRO A 37 -3.97 0.41 -6.33
CA PRO A 37 -3.13 1.26 -5.46
C PRO A 37 -3.34 0.99 -3.98
N ARG A 38 -4.58 0.72 -3.56
CA ARG A 38 -4.87 0.37 -2.17
C ARG A 38 -4.15 -0.91 -1.76
N GLN A 39 -4.17 -1.94 -2.62
CA GLN A 39 -3.46 -3.18 -2.33
C GLN A 39 -1.96 -2.96 -2.22
N ILE A 40 -1.41 -2.12 -3.09
CA ILE A 40 0.01 -1.79 -3.03
C ILE A 40 0.35 -1.09 -1.72
N ALA A 41 -0.49 -0.14 -1.30
CA ALA A 41 -0.26 0.56 -0.03
C ALA A 41 -0.32 -0.40 1.16
N MET A 42 -1.26 -1.34 1.17
CA MET A 42 -1.34 -2.36 2.22
C MET A 42 -0.09 -3.24 2.24
N TYR A 43 0.36 -3.65 1.06
CA TYR A 43 1.56 -4.46 0.91
C TYR A 43 2.77 -3.72 1.48
N LEU A 44 2.93 -2.45 1.13
CA LEU A 44 4.05 -1.66 1.62
C LEU A 44 3.95 -1.39 3.11
N ALA A 45 2.74 -1.20 3.63
CA ALA A 45 2.55 -1.03 5.07
C ALA A 45 3.03 -2.27 5.83
N LYS A 46 2.74 -3.46 5.30
CA LYS A 46 3.20 -4.70 5.92
C LYS A 46 4.72 -4.84 5.80
N LYS A 47 5.28 -4.46 4.67
CA LYS A 47 6.69 -4.67 4.38
C LYS A 47 7.59 -3.64 5.06
N LEU A 48 7.16 -2.39 5.14
CA LEU A 48 8.00 -1.28 5.60
C LEU A 48 7.74 -0.87 7.04
N THR A 49 6.74 -1.42 7.69
CA THR A 49 6.45 -1.11 9.09
C THR A 49 6.36 -2.39 9.92
N THR A 50 6.33 -2.22 11.23
CA THR A 50 6.15 -3.35 12.16
C THR A 50 4.71 -3.48 12.62
N ARG A 51 3.78 -2.75 11.99
CA ARG A 51 2.38 -2.80 12.38
C ARG A 51 1.75 -4.14 12.09
N SER A 52 0.83 -4.55 12.95
CA SER A 52 0.12 -5.81 12.77
C SER A 52 -0.90 -5.71 11.63
N LEU A 53 -1.33 -6.86 11.13
CA LEU A 53 -2.33 -6.90 10.06
C LEU A 53 -3.64 -6.22 10.49
N PRO A 54 -4.16 -6.43 11.70
CA PRO A 54 -5.35 -5.70 12.13
C PRO A 54 -5.14 -4.19 12.18
N GLU A 55 -3.97 -3.74 12.63
CA GLU A 55 -3.68 -2.29 12.65
C GLU A 55 -3.68 -1.70 11.26
N ILE A 56 -3.06 -2.42 10.31
CA ILE A 56 -3.04 -1.97 8.94
C ILE A 56 -4.47 -1.89 8.39
N GLY A 57 -5.28 -2.91 8.65
CA GLY A 57 -6.67 -2.91 8.20
C GLY A 57 -7.46 -1.72 8.72
N ARG A 58 -7.25 -1.37 9.99
CA ARG A 58 -7.92 -0.21 10.57
C ARG A 58 -7.56 1.09 9.87
N LYS A 59 -6.32 1.21 9.40
CA LYS A 59 -5.89 2.41 8.68
C LYS A 59 -6.42 2.47 7.25
N PHE A 60 -7.07 1.43 6.78
CA PHE A 60 -7.65 1.37 5.45
C PHE A 60 -9.16 1.17 5.55
N ALA A 61 -9.83 2.14 6.21
CA ALA A 61 -11.28 2.19 6.37
C ALA A 61 -11.82 0.96 7.11
N ASN A 62 -11.11 0.54 8.15
CA ASN A 62 -11.50 -0.58 9.00
C ASN A 62 -11.72 -1.88 8.22
N ARG A 63 -10.83 -2.15 7.29
CA ARG A 63 -10.88 -3.42 6.58
C ARG A 63 -10.34 -4.54 7.44
N ASP A 64 -10.89 -5.72 7.24
CA ASP A 64 -10.50 -6.92 7.97
C ASP A 64 -9.04 -7.28 7.66
N HIS A 65 -8.38 -7.88 8.64
CA HIS A 65 -6.99 -8.32 8.46
C HIS A 65 -6.86 -9.33 7.32
N THR A 66 -7.89 -10.13 7.05
CA THR A 66 -7.86 -11.07 5.92
C THR A 66 -7.77 -10.34 4.59
N THR A 67 -8.38 -9.16 4.49
CA THR A 67 -8.27 -8.33 3.29
C THR A 67 -6.82 -7.88 3.10
N VAL A 68 -6.14 -7.52 4.19
CA VAL A 68 -4.74 -7.11 4.13
C VAL A 68 -3.86 -8.29 3.69
N ILE A 69 -4.08 -9.47 4.27
CA ILE A 69 -3.34 -10.68 3.89
C ILE A 69 -3.50 -10.94 2.40
N HIS A 70 -4.72 -10.86 1.91
CA HIS A 70 -5.01 -11.10 0.49
C HIS A 70 -4.29 -10.09 -0.39
N ALA A 71 -4.30 -8.81 0.00
CA ALA A 71 -3.61 -7.77 -0.74
C ALA A 71 -2.11 -8.03 -0.81
N VAL A 72 -1.51 -8.39 0.32
CA VAL A 72 -0.07 -8.68 0.38
C VAL A 72 0.28 -9.83 -0.57
N LYS A 73 -0.48 -10.91 -0.52
CA LYS A 73 -0.21 -12.07 -1.37
C LYS A 73 -0.40 -11.72 -2.85
N THR A 74 -1.44 -10.96 -3.16
CA THR A 74 -1.71 -10.57 -4.54
C THR A 74 -0.57 -9.73 -5.11
N ILE A 75 -0.10 -8.75 -4.35
CA ILE A 75 0.97 -7.87 -4.84
C ILE A 75 2.29 -8.62 -4.91
N GLU A 76 2.58 -9.51 -3.97
CA GLU A 76 3.79 -10.33 -4.05
C GLU A 76 3.82 -11.13 -5.34
N LYS A 77 2.71 -11.77 -5.67
CA LYS A 77 2.61 -12.57 -6.88
C LYS A 77 2.76 -11.71 -8.13
N LEU A 78 2.06 -10.57 -8.16
CA LEU A 78 2.11 -9.68 -9.31
C LEU A 78 3.50 -9.09 -9.53
N SER A 79 4.22 -8.78 -8.45
CA SER A 79 5.56 -8.22 -8.58
C SER A 79 6.56 -9.24 -9.13
N GLN A 80 6.30 -10.53 -8.90
CA GLN A 80 7.15 -11.59 -9.45
C GLN A 80 6.86 -11.85 -10.92
N GLU A 81 5.61 -11.65 -11.34
CA GLU A 81 5.16 -11.99 -12.69
C GLU A 81 5.16 -10.80 -13.65
N ASN A 82 5.23 -9.59 -13.13
CA ASN A 82 5.07 -8.37 -13.93
C ASN A 82 6.16 -7.38 -13.59
N SER A 83 7.04 -7.13 -14.56
CA SER A 83 8.19 -6.25 -14.34
C SER A 83 7.79 -4.80 -14.09
N LEU A 84 6.69 -4.34 -14.69
CA LEU A 84 6.20 -2.98 -14.46
C LEU A 84 5.72 -2.83 -13.02
N MET A 85 4.99 -3.81 -12.52
CA MET A 85 4.54 -3.79 -11.13
C MET A 85 5.73 -3.73 -10.17
N LYS A 86 6.72 -4.58 -10.41
CA LYS A 86 7.93 -4.58 -9.59
C LYS A 86 8.62 -3.23 -9.61
N LYS A 87 8.75 -2.63 -10.79
CA LYS A 87 9.38 -1.33 -10.94
C LYS A 87 8.61 -0.24 -10.20
N ASN A 88 7.29 -0.25 -10.32
CA ASN A 88 6.45 0.73 -9.63
C ASN A 88 6.62 0.63 -8.12
N ILE A 89 6.64 -0.59 -7.59
CA ILE A 89 6.82 -0.81 -6.16
C ILE A 89 8.18 -0.30 -5.71
N GLU A 90 9.21 -0.54 -6.49
CA GLU A 90 10.56 -0.07 -6.18
C GLU A 90 10.62 1.46 -6.16
N GLU A 91 9.97 2.10 -7.12
CA GLU A 91 9.94 3.56 -7.17
C GLU A 91 9.18 4.16 -5.98
N ILE A 92 8.02 3.59 -5.67
CA ILE A 92 7.23 4.08 -4.53
C ILE A 92 8.03 3.91 -3.23
N THR A 93 8.66 2.75 -3.06
CA THR A 93 9.49 2.48 -1.90
C THR A 93 10.62 3.49 -1.78
N SER A 94 11.28 3.78 -2.89
CA SER A 94 12.36 4.75 -2.92
C SER A 94 11.90 6.13 -2.47
N ILE A 95 10.72 6.56 -2.95
CA ILE A 95 10.16 7.85 -2.55
C ILE A 95 9.86 7.87 -1.05
N ILE A 96 9.27 6.79 -0.54
CA ILE A 96 8.94 6.70 0.89
C ILE A 96 10.20 6.79 1.75
N LEU A 97 11.27 6.15 1.32
CA LEU A 97 12.50 6.08 2.11
C LEU A 97 13.43 7.27 1.92
N SER A 98 13.20 8.10 0.91
CA SER A 98 14.14 9.14 0.53
C SER A 98 14.10 10.37 1.42
N ASP A 99 13.10 10.51 2.23
CA ASP A 99 12.94 11.72 3.01
C ASP A 99 13.72 11.69 4.33
#